data_5a37ace4f200a0c89ee1c27013d98b85
#
_entry.id   5a37ace4f200a0c89ee1c27013d98b85
#
_cell.length_a   1.000
_cell.length_b   1.000
_cell.length_c   1.000
_cell.angle_alpha   90.00
_cell.angle_beta   90.00
_cell.angle_gamma   90.00
#
_symmetry.space_group_name_H-M   'P 1'
#
loop_
_entity.id
_entity.type
_entity.pdbx_description
1 polymer ?
#
loop_
_entity_poly.entity_id
_entity_poly.type
_entity_poly.pdbx_seq_one_letter_code
_entity_poly.pdbx_strand_id
1 'polypeptide(L)'
;MKKVISYIGSFILGILSISIWYGCETATTNHNCTPVNQQVCSIFGDRRVITDTIYLHNNGRHVDIIVPEGNTGKYTGYGWGSKTFYLDVPTWDDLTFRAVFNAVDKENETLMHVKENLIMMEDWVAIPVTKYQWNDLHQHINASFALDSSGGWDFVADGYGDYDMFYRANGEYGLYYTCNSWANEMLRESGIYARKHAIFSEEVIDIHRK
;
A
#
# COMPACT_ATOMS: atom_id res chain seq x y z
N MET A 1 4.49 -26.75 -72.46
CA MET A 1 5.92 -26.82 -72.75
C MET A 1 6.62 -25.71 -71.93
N LYS A 2 7.72 -26.06 -71.34
CA LYS A 2 8.67 -25.31 -70.50
C LYS A 2 8.28 -25.27 -69.00
N LYS A 3 9.02 -26.12 -68.24
CA LYS A 3 9.21 -26.18 -66.83
C LYS A 3 10.02 -24.97 -66.39
N VAL A 4 9.59 -24.28 -65.31
CA VAL A 4 10.45 -23.38 -64.55
C VAL A 4 10.61 -23.95 -63.17
N ILE A 5 11.85 -24.31 -62.86
CA ILE A 5 12.27 -24.82 -61.53
C ILE A 5 12.52 -23.58 -60.69
N SER A 6 11.80 -23.48 -59.57
CA SER A 6 12.03 -22.45 -58.55
C SER A 6 12.84 -23.04 -57.43
N TYR A 7 14.01 -22.50 -57.16
CA TYR A 7 14.85 -22.81 -56.00
C TYR A 7 14.27 -22.17 -54.77
N ILE A 8 13.90 -22.97 -53.78
CA ILE A 8 13.58 -22.51 -52.45
C ILE A 8 14.86 -22.56 -51.63
N GLY A 9 15.45 -21.40 -51.37
CA GLY A 9 16.53 -21.26 -50.43
C GLY A 9 16.00 -21.21 -49.01
N SER A 10 16.28 -22.26 -48.22
CA SER A 10 15.98 -22.29 -46.80
C SER A 10 16.96 -21.40 -46.03
N PHE A 11 16.48 -20.24 -45.55
CA PHE A 11 17.18 -19.45 -44.54
C PHE A 11 16.76 -19.99 -43.17
N ILE A 12 17.65 -20.76 -42.54
CA ILE A 12 17.50 -21.13 -41.12
C ILE A 12 18.05 -19.97 -40.30
N LEU A 13 17.16 -19.13 -39.79
CA LEU A 13 17.48 -18.17 -38.72
C LEU A 13 17.53 -18.91 -37.41
N GLY A 14 18.73 -19.18 -36.92
CA GLY A 14 18.97 -19.67 -35.58
C GLY A 14 18.58 -18.61 -34.53
N ILE A 15 17.45 -18.76 -33.92
CA ILE A 15 17.09 -17.99 -32.72
C ILE A 15 17.82 -18.60 -31.54
N LEU A 16 18.92 -17.94 -31.12
CA LEU A 16 19.53 -18.22 -29.81
C LEU A 16 18.59 -17.74 -28.73
N SER A 17 17.78 -18.65 -28.21
CA SER A 17 17.03 -18.44 -26.98
C SER A 17 17.98 -18.47 -25.79
N ILE A 18 18.38 -17.30 -25.31
CA ILE A 18 19.06 -17.18 -24.02
C ILE A 18 17.99 -17.41 -22.94
N SER A 19 17.91 -18.65 -22.48
CA SER A 19 17.12 -19.02 -21.30
C SER A 19 17.86 -18.49 -20.08
N ILE A 20 17.46 -17.33 -19.56
CA ILE A 20 17.89 -16.84 -18.25
C ILE A 20 17.14 -17.68 -17.21
N TRP A 21 17.81 -18.70 -16.73
CA TRP A 21 17.37 -19.45 -15.56
C TRP A 21 17.54 -18.57 -14.32
N TYR A 22 16.44 -18.01 -13.82
CA TYR A 22 16.42 -17.52 -12.45
C TYR A 22 16.38 -18.72 -11.51
N GLY A 23 17.55 -19.17 -11.11
CA GLY A 23 17.70 -20.15 -10.05
C GLY A 23 17.24 -19.52 -8.73
N CYS A 24 16.10 -19.95 -8.22
CA CYS A 24 15.73 -19.72 -6.83
C CYS A 24 16.57 -20.66 -5.97
N GLU A 25 17.80 -20.23 -5.61
CA GLU A 25 18.58 -20.91 -4.57
C GLU A 25 18.08 -20.45 -3.21
N THR A 26 17.57 -21.40 -2.44
CA THR A 26 17.36 -21.25 -1.00
C THR A 26 18.71 -21.12 -0.33
N ALA A 27 19.20 -19.89 -0.18
CA ALA A 27 20.48 -19.62 0.46
C ALA A 27 20.29 -19.53 1.97
N THR A 28 20.77 -20.56 2.63
CA THR A 28 21.15 -20.52 4.05
C THR A 28 22.39 -19.65 4.23
N THR A 29 22.30 -18.66 5.12
CA THR A 29 23.36 -18.00 5.92
C THR A 29 24.64 -17.52 5.24
N ASN A 30 24.97 -16.23 5.50
CA ASN A 30 26.18 -15.48 5.16
C ASN A 30 26.30 -15.01 3.70
N HIS A 31 25.63 -13.90 3.40
CA HIS A 31 25.97 -13.13 2.21
C HIS A 31 26.74 -11.87 2.59
N ASN A 32 28.06 -11.98 2.59
CA ASN A 32 28.91 -10.83 2.35
C ASN A 32 28.66 -10.33 0.93
N CYS A 33 28.34 -9.06 0.75
CA CYS A 33 28.23 -8.44 -0.58
C CYS A 33 29.55 -8.69 -1.33
N THR A 34 29.49 -9.39 -2.46
CA THR A 34 30.64 -9.54 -3.34
C THR A 34 30.93 -8.20 -4.05
N PRO A 35 32.17 -7.91 -4.46
CA PRO A 35 32.51 -6.65 -5.11
C PRO A 35 31.66 -6.28 -6.32
N VAL A 36 31.13 -7.26 -7.04
CA VAL A 36 30.23 -7.08 -8.19
C VAL A 36 28.81 -6.66 -7.78
N ASN A 37 28.35 -7.09 -6.59
CA ASN A 37 27.03 -6.74 -6.05
C ASN A 37 27.05 -5.46 -5.19
N GLN A 38 28.20 -4.94 -4.85
CA GLN A 38 28.31 -3.78 -3.94
C GLN A 38 27.66 -2.52 -4.55
N GLN A 39 27.73 -2.35 -5.87
CA GLN A 39 27.12 -1.23 -6.57
C GLN A 39 25.57 -1.35 -6.62
N VAL A 40 25.07 -2.56 -6.75
CA VAL A 40 23.62 -2.84 -6.70
C VAL A 40 23.10 -2.71 -5.28
N CYS A 41 23.81 -3.22 -4.28
CA CYS A 41 23.48 -3.04 -2.85
C CYS A 41 23.52 -1.56 -2.42
N SER A 42 24.41 -0.74 -2.98
CA SER A 42 24.50 0.69 -2.67
C SER A 42 23.36 1.52 -3.28
N ILE A 43 22.77 1.05 -4.39
CA ILE A 43 21.68 1.76 -5.09
C ILE A 43 20.32 1.37 -4.48
N PHE A 44 20.13 0.11 -4.08
CA PHE A 44 18.82 -0.40 -3.64
C PHE A 44 18.74 -0.73 -2.15
N GLY A 45 19.84 -0.63 -1.40
CA GLY A 45 19.94 -1.10 -0.02
C GLY A 45 19.81 -2.63 0.10
N ASP A 46 20.14 -3.18 1.26
CA ASP A 46 19.82 -4.59 1.54
C ASP A 46 18.32 -4.68 1.86
N ARG A 47 17.55 -5.31 0.98
CA ARG A 47 16.10 -5.53 1.15
C ARG A 47 15.72 -6.26 2.45
N ARG A 48 16.69 -6.79 3.18
CA ARG A 48 16.48 -7.54 4.42
C ARG A 48 16.80 -6.74 5.67
N VAL A 49 17.47 -5.60 5.54
CA VAL A 49 17.81 -4.77 6.69
C VAL A 49 16.61 -3.93 7.11
N ILE A 50 16.16 -4.13 8.33
CA ILE A 50 15.16 -3.28 8.97
C ILE A 50 15.80 -1.92 9.24
N THR A 51 15.17 -0.86 8.73
CA THR A 51 15.69 0.51 8.86
C THR A 51 14.70 1.45 9.53
N ASP A 52 13.40 1.11 9.46
CA ASP A 52 12.32 1.97 9.89
C ASP A 52 11.24 1.17 10.62
N THR A 53 10.29 1.84 11.22
CA THR A 53 9.12 1.24 11.84
C THR A 53 7.90 2.06 11.46
N ILE A 54 6.87 1.40 10.95
CA ILE A 54 5.53 1.96 10.80
C ILE A 54 4.64 1.41 11.91
N TYR A 55 3.46 1.98 12.06
CA TYR A 55 2.52 1.54 13.07
C TYR A 55 1.12 1.39 12.48
N LEU A 56 0.31 0.54 13.09
CA LEU A 56 -1.12 0.45 12.83
C LEU A 56 -1.88 0.90 14.06
N HIS A 57 -2.86 1.75 13.86
CA HIS A 57 -3.80 2.14 14.91
C HIS A 57 -5.19 1.63 14.55
N ASN A 58 -5.80 0.88 15.47
CA ASN A 58 -7.16 0.34 15.34
C ASN A 58 -8.09 1.02 16.35
N ASN A 59 -9.06 1.77 15.85
CA ASN A 59 -10.10 2.38 16.69
C ASN A 59 -11.29 1.44 16.99
N GLY A 60 -11.14 0.14 16.74
CA GLY A 60 -12.17 -0.89 16.90
C GLY A 60 -13.00 -1.18 15.65
N ARG A 61 -12.89 -0.37 14.59
CA ARG A 61 -13.63 -0.54 13.33
C ARG A 61 -12.79 -0.26 12.10
N HIS A 62 -11.80 0.61 12.22
CA HIS A 62 -10.98 1.14 11.15
C HIS A 62 -9.51 1.08 11.55
N VAL A 63 -8.65 0.78 10.58
CA VAL A 63 -7.20 0.78 10.77
C VAL A 63 -6.58 1.93 9.99
N ASP A 64 -5.87 2.80 10.71
CA ASP A 64 -4.98 3.79 10.13
C ASP A 64 -3.55 3.21 10.01
N ILE A 65 -2.86 3.55 8.94
CA ILE A 65 -1.43 3.32 8.77
C ILE A 65 -0.71 4.58 9.26
N ILE A 66 0.15 4.43 10.27
CA ILE A 66 0.86 5.53 10.90
C ILE A 66 2.33 5.46 10.51
N VAL A 67 2.85 6.56 10.00
CA VAL A 67 4.25 6.67 9.60
C VAL A 67 4.96 7.80 10.34
N PRO A 68 6.23 7.65 10.78
CA PRO A 68 6.98 8.71 11.42
C PRO A 68 7.33 9.84 10.44
N GLU A 69 7.31 11.07 10.94
CA GLU A 69 7.73 12.28 10.22
C GLU A 69 9.24 12.53 10.43
N GLY A 70 10.06 11.69 9.81
CA GLY A 70 11.51 11.76 9.98
C GLY A 70 11.93 11.60 11.45
N ASN A 71 12.79 12.48 11.96
CA ASN A 71 13.30 12.45 13.34
C ASN A 71 12.62 13.46 14.27
N THR A 72 11.40 13.89 13.95
CA THR A 72 10.67 14.93 14.72
C THR A 72 10.01 14.41 15.98
N GLY A 73 9.84 13.10 16.10
CA GLY A 73 9.02 12.45 17.14
C GLY A 73 7.51 12.58 16.89
N LYS A 74 7.13 13.06 15.72
CA LYS A 74 5.74 13.16 15.26
C LYS A 74 5.45 12.10 14.19
N TYR A 75 4.17 11.89 13.95
CA TYR A 75 3.67 10.87 13.05
C TYR A 75 2.52 11.40 12.20
N THR A 76 2.37 10.85 11.01
CA THR A 76 1.22 11.07 10.15
C THR A 76 0.43 9.76 10.00
N GLY A 77 -0.87 9.83 10.24
CA GLY A 77 -1.82 8.75 10.06
C GLY A 77 -2.56 8.86 8.74
N TYR A 78 -2.69 7.74 8.04
CA TYR A 78 -3.41 7.63 6.79
C TYR A 78 -4.53 6.62 6.92
N GLY A 79 -5.75 7.05 6.62
CA GLY A 79 -6.91 6.21 6.46
C GLY A 79 -7.54 6.42 5.08
N TRP A 80 -8.26 5.44 4.59
CA TRP A 80 -9.04 5.51 3.36
C TRP A 80 -10.45 4.99 3.62
N GLY A 81 -11.45 5.60 3.03
CA GLY A 81 -12.81 5.13 3.24
C GLY A 81 -13.86 5.90 2.44
N SER A 82 -15.13 5.53 2.66
CA SER A 82 -16.27 6.20 2.04
C SER A 82 -16.43 7.63 2.56
N LYS A 83 -16.64 8.57 1.66
CA LYS A 83 -16.95 9.97 1.97
C LYS A 83 -18.17 10.08 2.89
N THR A 84 -19.21 9.33 2.62
CA THR A 84 -20.43 9.31 3.44
C THR A 84 -20.13 8.93 4.88
N PHE A 85 -19.26 7.94 5.12
CA PHE A 85 -18.89 7.56 6.49
C PHE A 85 -18.06 8.62 7.19
N TYR A 86 -17.19 9.30 6.48
CA TYR A 86 -16.34 10.32 7.08
C TYR A 86 -17.07 11.65 7.33
N LEU A 87 -17.95 12.07 6.45
CA LEU A 87 -18.52 13.42 6.49
C LEU A 87 -19.99 13.45 6.95
N ASP A 88 -20.78 12.40 6.69
CA ASP A 88 -22.23 12.44 6.86
C ASP A 88 -22.72 11.62 8.08
N VAL A 89 -21.87 10.80 8.69
CA VAL A 89 -22.24 10.01 9.86
C VAL A 89 -21.75 10.70 11.14
N PRO A 90 -22.66 11.18 12.02
CA PRO A 90 -22.28 12.01 13.15
C PRO A 90 -21.41 11.31 14.20
N THR A 91 -21.57 9.99 14.34
CA THR A 91 -20.77 9.17 15.26
C THR A 91 -20.59 7.76 14.71
N TRP A 92 -19.41 7.17 14.96
CA TRP A 92 -19.09 5.79 14.59
C TRP A 92 -19.98 4.74 15.27
N ASP A 93 -20.63 5.12 16.40
CA ASP A 93 -21.53 4.24 17.15
C ASP A 93 -22.87 4.03 16.46
N ASP A 94 -23.29 4.97 15.60
CA ASP A 94 -24.52 4.88 14.82
C ASP A 94 -24.39 4.03 13.55
N LEU A 95 -23.17 3.59 13.21
CA LEU A 95 -22.90 2.71 12.08
C LEU A 95 -23.37 1.28 12.34
N THR A 96 -24.65 1.03 12.10
CA THR A 96 -25.11 -0.35 11.92
C THR A 96 -24.65 -0.87 10.55
N PHE A 97 -24.35 -2.16 10.45
CA PHE A 97 -23.99 -2.85 9.20
C PHE A 97 -24.99 -2.56 8.05
N ARG A 98 -26.23 -2.24 8.39
CA ARG A 98 -27.32 -1.89 7.49
C ARG A 98 -27.22 -0.44 6.97
N ALA A 99 -26.72 0.49 7.78
CA ALA A 99 -26.45 1.88 7.36
C ALA A 99 -25.26 1.92 6.39
N VAL A 100 -24.25 1.11 6.66
CA VAL A 100 -23.12 0.87 5.76
C VAL A 100 -23.60 0.38 4.40
N PHE A 101 -24.50 -0.61 4.37
CA PHE A 101 -25.04 -1.20 3.16
C PHE A 101 -25.84 -0.20 2.31
N ASN A 102 -26.60 0.67 2.95
CA ASN A 102 -27.44 1.66 2.27
C ASN A 102 -26.66 2.89 1.81
N ALA A 103 -25.51 3.16 2.39
CA ALA A 103 -24.67 4.30 2.03
C ALA A 103 -23.77 4.02 0.81
N VAL A 104 -23.42 2.75 0.57
CA VAL A 104 -22.64 2.30 -0.58
C VAL A 104 -23.37 2.56 -1.92
N ASP A 105 -24.69 2.82 -1.91
CA ASP A 105 -25.52 2.86 -3.11
C ASP A 105 -25.72 4.26 -3.70
N LYS A 106 -25.17 5.34 -3.09
CA LYS A 106 -25.53 6.70 -3.56
C LYS A 106 -24.44 7.52 -4.22
N GLU A 107 -23.22 7.43 -3.79
CA GLU A 107 -22.06 8.06 -4.45
C GLU A 107 -20.80 7.33 -3.96
N ASN A 108 -20.19 6.53 -4.82
CA ASN A 108 -18.97 5.76 -4.49
C ASN A 108 -17.72 6.63 -4.27
N GLU A 109 -17.90 7.89 -3.86
CA GLU A 109 -16.76 8.76 -3.56
C GLU A 109 -16.02 8.28 -2.32
N THR A 110 -14.71 8.21 -2.44
CA THR A 110 -13.81 7.86 -1.35
C THR A 110 -12.91 9.01 -0.98
N LEU A 111 -12.48 9.02 0.28
CA LEU A 111 -11.56 10.01 0.81
C LEU A 111 -10.35 9.34 1.47
N MET A 112 -9.21 9.99 1.33
CA MET A 112 -8.07 9.82 2.21
C MET A 112 -8.27 10.71 3.44
N HIS A 113 -8.12 10.14 4.61
CA HIS A 113 -8.11 10.83 5.89
C HIS A 113 -6.67 10.94 6.37
N VAL A 114 -6.16 12.16 6.47
CA VAL A 114 -4.77 12.45 6.86
C VAL A 114 -4.79 13.14 8.22
N LYS A 115 -4.08 12.56 9.18
CA LYS A 115 -3.89 13.08 10.54
C LYS A 115 -2.43 13.38 10.75
N GLU A 116 -2.06 14.64 10.80
CA GLU A 116 -0.67 15.08 10.99
C GLU A 116 -0.35 15.36 12.46
N ASN A 117 0.94 15.50 12.75
CA ASN A 117 1.44 15.86 14.08
C ASN A 117 1.02 14.92 15.22
N LEU A 118 0.69 13.67 14.92
CA LEU A 118 0.33 12.68 15.94
C LEU A 118 1.51 12.41 16.88
N ILE A 119 1.18 12.06 18.12
CA ILE A 119 2.14 11.61 19.14
C ILE A 119 1.95 10.10 19.34
N MET A 120 3.05 9.38 19.57
CA MET A 120 3.02 7.93 19.82
C MET A 120 2.00 7.56 20.90
N MET A 121 1.17 6.55 20.61
CA MET A 121 0.19 5.99 21.54
C MET A 121 0.56 4.53 21.89
N GLU A 122 0.21 4.10 23.10
CA GLU A 122 0.57 2.77 23.62
C GLU A 122 -0.12 1.61 22.87
N ASP A 123 -1.28 1.88 22.27
CA ASP A 123 -2.09 0.89 21.57
C ASP A 123 -1.70 0.72 20.09
N TRP A 124 -0.75 1.48 19.62
CA TRP A 124 -0.25 1.31 18.24
C TRP A 124 0.55 0.03 18.11
N VAL A 125 0.29 -0.71 17.04
CA VAL A 125 1.01 -1.95 16.71
C VAL A 125 2.18 -1.64 15.80
N ALA A 126 3.40 -1.84 16.29
CA ALA A 126 4.64 -1.55 15.57
C ALA A 126 4.97 -2.64 14.54
N ILE A 127 5.31 -2.23 13.34
CA ILE A 127 5.75 -3.11 12.24
C ILE A 127 7.14 -2.63 11.76
N PRO A 128 8.20 -3.38 12.07
CA PRO A 128 9.53 -3.11 11.52
C PRO A 128 9.54 -3.32 10.01
N VAL A 129 10.07 -2.35 9.26
CA VAL A 129 10.12 -2.38 7.81
C VAL A 129 11.51 -2.10 7.27
N THR A 130 11.81 -2.62 6.10
CA THR A 130 13.02 -2.28 5.35
C THR A 130 12.81 -0.96 4.61
N LYS A 131 13.90 -0.33 4.18
CA LYS A 131 13.84 0.90 3.37
C LYS A 131 13.06 0.71 2.07
N TYR A 132 13.14 -0.48 1.49
CA TYR A 132 12.35 -0.82 0.30
C TYR A 132 10.85 -0.81 0.60
N GLN A 133 10.42 -1.54 1.64
CA GLN A 133 9.02 -1.59 2.07
C GLN A 133 8.49 -0.21 2.46
N TRP A 134 9.30 0.59 3.14
CA TRP A 134 8.99 1.98 3.46
C TRP A 134 8.70 2.81 2.21
N ASN A 135 9.59 2.77 1.22
CA ASN A 135 9.43 3.56 -0.01
C ASN A 135 8.22 3.09 -0.82
N ASP A 136 8.00 1.78 -0.96
CA ASP A 136 6.85 1.22 -1.67
C ASP A 136 5.54 1.60 -0.98
N LEU A 137 5.49 1.51 0.37
CA LEU A 137 4.31 1.90 1.13
C LEU A 137 3.92 3.36 0.88
N HIS A 138 4.90 4.27 0.89
CA HIS A 138 4.65 5.68 0.60
C HIS A 138 4.16 5.90 -0.83
N GLN A 139 4.68 5.16 -1.80
CA GLN A 139 4.21 5.24 -3.18
C GLN A 139 2.76 4.76 -3.32
N HIS A 140 2.39 3.64 -2.68
CA HIS A 140 1.03 3.11 -2.72
C HIS A 140 0.04 4.02 -1.99
N ILE A 141 0.41 4.55 -0.81
CA ILE A 141 -0.42 5.54 -0.11
C ILE A 141 -0.61 6.78 -0.99
N ASN A 142 0.45 7.34 -1.58
CA ASN A 142 0.36 8.49 -2.46
C ASN A 142 -0.51 8.23 -3.69
N ALA A 143 -0.45 7.03 -4.26
CA ALA A 143 -1.28 6.64 -5.40
C ALA A 143 -2.78 6.52 -5.05
N SER A 144 -3.12 6.43 -3.76
CA SER A 144 -4.51 6.42 -3.30
C SER A 144 -5.17 7.80 -3.34
N PHE A 145 -4.40 8.90 -3.41
CA PHE A 145 -4.95 10.25 -3.54
C PHE A 145 -5.36 10.55 -4.98
N ALA A 146 -6.51 11.18 -5.16
CA ALA A 146 -6.83 11.84 -6.40
C ALA A 146 -6.08 13.18 -6.47
N LEU A 147 -5.70 13.58 -7.69
CA LEU A 147 -4.97 14.83 -7.91
C LEU A 147 -5.92 15.91 -8.43
N ASP A 148 -5.71 17.14 -7.98
CA ASP A 148 -6.37 18.32 -8.50
C ASP A 148 -5.77 18.74 -9.86
N SER A 149 -6.28 19.84 -10.43
CA SER A 149 -5.81 20.36 -11.72
C SER A 149 -4.37 20.91 -11.70
N SER A 150 -3.79 21.15 -10.53
CA SER A 150 -2.40 21.59 -10.35
C SER A 150 -1.43 20.41 -10.14
N GLY A 151 -1.95 19.19 -9.96
CA GLY A 151 -1.18 17.99 -9.66
C GLY A 151 -0.90 17.79 -8.17
N GLY A 152 -1.54 18.58 -7.29
CA GLY A 152 -1.56 18.37 -5.84
C GLY A 152 -2.66 17.40 -5.41
N TRP A 153 -2.67 17.00 -4.14
CA TRP A 153 -3.78 16.22 -3.59
C TRP A 153 -5.05 17.06 -3.55
N ASP A 154 -6.16 16.52 -4.04
CA ASP A 154 -7.45 17.21 -4.14
C ASP A 154 -8.09 17.35 -2.74
N PHE A 155 -7.88 18.50 -2.10
CA PHE A 155 -8.40 18.82 -0.77
C PHE A 155 -9.92 18.95 -0.81
N VAL A 156 -10.60 18.32 0.16
CA VAL A 156 -12.06 18.29 0.25
C VAL A 156 -12.56 19.08 1.46
N ALA A 157 -12.03 18.80 2.65
CA ALA A 157 -12.49 19.42 3.89
C ALA A 157 -11.44 19.28 5.01
N ASP A 158 -11.53 20.16 6.02
CA ASP A 158 -10.91 19.92 7.32
C ASP A 158 -11.56 18.72 8.00
N GLY A 159 -10.79 17.98 8.81
CA GLY A 159 -11.25 16.81 9.53
C GLY A 159 -11.83 17.14 10.92
N TYR A 160 -11.64 16.23 11.86
CA TYR A 160 -12.25 16.30 13.19
C TYR A 160 -11.40 17.08 14.21
N GLY A 161 -10.15 17.39 13.87
CA GLY A 161 -9.17 18.08 14.74
C GLY A 161 -8.31 19.08 13.98
N ASP A 162 -7.39 19.75 14.70
CA ASP A 162 -6.60 20.85 14.17
C ASP A 162 -5.64 20.47 13.02
N TYR A 163 -5.20 19.23 12.96
CA TYR A 163 -4.25 18.71 11.95
C TYR A 163 -4.82 17.49 11.25
N ASP A 164 -6.08 17.57 10.89
CA ASP A 164 -6.87 16.47 10.38
C ASP A 164 -7.58 16.94 9.11
N MET A 165 -7.38 16.23 8.00
CA MET A 165 -7.79 16.70 6.68
C MET A 165 -8.33 15.55 5.84
N PHE A 166 -9.28 15.85 4.99
CA PHE A 166 -9.82 14.96 4.00
C PHE A 166 -9.43 15.39 2.60
N TYR A 167 -8.92 14.43 1.83
CA TYR A 167 -8.60 14.59 0.42
C TYR A 167 -9.40 13.59 -0.39
N ARG A 168 -9.75 13.96 -1.64
CA ARG A 168 -10.38 13.00 -2.56
C ARG A 168 -9.45 11.83 -2.80
N ALA A 169 -10.03 10.62 -2.82
CA ALA A 169 -9.26 9.40 -3.02
C ALA A 169 -9.66 8.71 -4.33
N ASN A 170 -8.75 7.87 -4.81
CA ASN A 170 -8.99 6.91 -5.87
C ASN A 170 -9.59 5.63 -5.27
N GLY A 171 -10.33 4.87 -6.10
CA GLY A 171 -10.95 3.61 -5.73
C GLY A 171 -12.41 3.76 -5.31
N GLU A 172 -13.08 2.62 -5.14
CA GLU A 172 -14.49 2.53 -4.81
C GLU A 172 -14.68 1.73 -3.53
N TYR A 173 -15.45 2.28 -2.58
CA TYR A 173 -15.80 1.59 -1.35
C TYR A 173 -16.90 0.56 -1.61
N GLY A 174 -16.78 -0.63 -1.04
CA GLY A 174 -17.77 -1.69 -1.25
C GLY A 174 -17.78 -2.75 -0.17
N LEU A 175 -18.68 -3.72 -0.30
CA LEU A 175 -18.83 -4.82 0.66
C LEU A 175 -17.58 -5.70 0.81
N TYR A 176 -16.81 -5.80 -0.27
CA TYR A 176 -15.61 -6.65 -0.35
C TYR A 176 -14.33 -5.85 -0.36
N TYR A 177 -14.43 -4.52 -0.43
CA TYR A 177 -13.30 -3.60 -0.37
C TYR A 177 -13.63 -2.43 0.56
N THR A 178 -13.19 -2.54 1.79
CA THR A 178 -13.45 -1.61 2.89
C THR A 178 -12.19 -0.80 3.22
N CYS A 179 -12.28 0.12 4.18
CA CYS A 179 -11.13 0.83 4.74
C CYS A 179 -10.03 -0.14 5.23
N ASN A 180 -10.41 -1.25 5.84
CA ASN A 180 -9.48 -2.26 6.34
C ASN A 180 -8.89 -3.09 5.19
N SER A 181 -9.66 -3.33 4.12
CA SER A 181 -9.14 -3.95 2.90
C SER A 181 -8.06 -3.09 2.25
N TRP A 182 -8.27 -1.77 2.19
CA TRP A 182 -7.27 -0.82 1.71
C TRP A 182 -6.00 -0.86 2.55
N ALA A 183 -6.10 -0.74 3.87
CA ALA A 183 -4.93 -0.78 4.75
C ALA A 183 -4.14 -2.09 4.59
N ASN A 184 -4.84 -3.24 4.56
CA ASN A 184 -4.22 -4.54 4.32
C ASN A 184 -3.55 -4.63 2.94
N GLU A 185 -4.14 -4.03 1.91
CA GLU A 185 -3.58 -4.01 0.56
C GLU A 185 -2.33 -3.14 0.49
N MET A 186 -2.31 -1.96 1.10
CA MET A 186 -1.13 -1.10 1.19
C MET A 186 0.06 -1.85 1.79
N LEU A 187 -0.15 -2.58 2.88
CA LEU A 187 0.88 -3.44 3.48
C LEU A 187 1.34 -4.53 2.51
N ARG A 188 0.39 -5.26 1.92
CA ARG A 188 0.70 -6.39 1.03
C ARG A 188 1.48 -5.98 -0.21
N GLU A 189 1.02 -4.93 -0.90
CA GLU A 189 1.68 -4.45 -2.13
C GLU A 189 3.08 -3.87 -1.84
N SER A 190 3.31 -3.42 -0.60
CA SER A 190 4.63 -2.98 -0.13
C SER A 190 5.53 -4.13 0.34
N GLY A 191 5.10 -5.40 0.16
CA GLY A 191 5.86 -6.57 0.61
C GLY A 191 5.93 -6.71 2.14
N ILE A 192 5.04 -6.04 2.87
CA ILE A 192 4.86 -6.23 4.31
C ILE A 192 3.88 -7.40 4.51
N TYR A 193 4.14 -8.23 5.53
CA TYR A 193 3.26 -9.36 5.80
C TYR A 193 1.82 -8.88 6.01
N ALA A 194 0.88 -9.43 5.25
CA ALA A 194 -0.54 -9.08 5.31
C ALA A 194 -1.40 -10.27 4.90
N ARG A 195 -2.67 -10.25 5.23
CA ARG A 195 -3.61 -11.29 4.81
C ARG A 195 -3.88 -11.19 3.30
N LYS A 196 -4.31 -12.29 2.70
CA LYS A 196 -4.78 -12.27 1.31
C LYS A 196 -6.01 -11.35 1.14
N HIS A 197 -6.90 -11.38 2.13
CA HIS A 197 -8.09 -10.54 2.23
C HIS A 197 -8.28 -10.15 3.68
N ALA A 198 -8.71 -8.93 3.94
CA ALA A 198 -9.12 -8.44 5.24
C ALA A 198 -10.25 -7.41 5.04
N ILE A 199 -11.36 -7.59 5.72
CA ILE A 199 -12.52 -6.71 5.68
C ILE A 199 -12.71 -6.04 7.05
N PHE A 200 -12.33 -6.74 8.13
CA PHE A 200 -12.44 -6.26 9.50
C PHE A 200 -11.09 -5.79 10.04
N SER A 201 -11.12 -4.83 10.96
CA SER A 201 -9.92 -4.25 11.55
C SER A 201 -9.06 -5.27 12.28
N GLU A 202 -9.67 -6.22 13.00
CA GLU A 202 -8.97 -7.29 13.70
C GLU A 202 -8.19 -8.18 12.76
N GLU A 203 -8.69 -8.41 11.54
CA GLU A 203 -8.01 -9.23 10.54
C GLU A 203 -6.70 -8.60 10.07
N VAL A 204 -6.61 -7.27 10.07
CA VAL A 204 -5.39 -6.53 9.72
C VAL A 204 -4.42 -6.50 10.90
N ILE A 205 -4.92 -6.23 12.10
CA ILE A 205 -4.11 -5.99 13.30
C ILE A 205 -3.54 -7.28 13.92
N ASP A 206 -4.36 -8.34 14.05
CA ASP A 206 -4.02 -9.50 14.87
C ASP A 206 -2.81 -10.28 14.38
N ILE A 207 -2.53 -10.23 13.08
CA ILE A 207 -1.34 -10.86 12.52
C ILE A 207 -0.03 -10.15 12.88
N HIS A 208 -0.11 -8.91 13.39
CA HIS A 208 1.03 -8.10 13.80
C HIS A 208 1.16 -7.97 15.32
N ARG A 209 0.12 -8.31 16.09
CA ARG A 209 0.21 -8.39 17.56
C ARG A 209 1.07 -9.59 17.95
N LYS A 210 2.06 -9.35 18.80
CA LYS A 210 2.92 -10.39 19.40
C LYS A 210 2.39 -10.76 20.76
#